data_cb8c1de66fa9f085a9e1b37b1d82603a
#
_entry.id   cb8c1de66fa9f085a9e1b37b1d82603a
#
_cell.length_a   1.000
_cell.length_b   1.000
_cell.length_c   1.000
_cell.angle_alpha   90.00
_cell.angle_beta   90.00
_cell.angle_gamma   90.00
#
_symmetry.space_group_name_H-M   'P 1'
#
loop_
_entity.id
_entity.type
_entity.pdbx_description
1 polymer ?
#
loop_
_entity_poly.entity_id
_entity_poly.type
_entity_poly.pdbx_seq_one_letter_code
_entity_poly.pdbx_strand_id
1 'polypeptide(L)'
;MAKLTKIIAVITARSGSKGLKNKNILKLKGLPLLAYTITAAKKSNKINRVVLSTDSKLYAKIGSKFGAEIPFIRPKKLATSKSHHPDVVSHAVNFIENKEKIKFSHVVMLQPTSPFRKAHHLDMAINKFLKEKNNSL
;
A
#
# COMPACT_ATOMS: atom_id res chain seq x y z
N MET A 1 -26.93 -12.49 -8.31
CA MET A 1 -26.19 -11.98 -7.14
C MET A 1 -25.03 -11.09 -7.61
N ALA A 2 -24.97 -9.87 -7.11
CA ALA A 2 -23.89 -8.97 -7.50
C ALA A 2 -22.53 -9.50 -6.99
N LYS A 3 -21.53 -9.54 -7.87
CA LYS A 3 -20.20 -9.97 -7.51
C LYS A 3 -19.50 -8.84 -6.74
N LEU A 4 -19.12 -9.11 -5.49
CA LEU A 4 -18.42 -8.12 -4.69
C LEU A 4 -17.01 -7.90 -5.24
N THR A 5 -16.66 -6.63 -5.48
CA THR A 5 -15.33 -6.26 -5.89
C THR A 5 -14.47 -6.08 -4.65
N LYS A 6 -13.40 -6.87 -4.55
CA LYS A 6 -12.43 -6.75 -3.45
C LYS A 6 -11.19 -6.09 -3.97
N ILE A 7 -10.86 -4.95 -3.36
CA ILE A 7 -9.70 -4.15 -3.76
C ILE A 7 -8.73 -4.07 -2.58
N ILE A 8 -7.48 -4.41 -2.84
CA ILE A 8 -6.41 -4.29 -1.85
C ILE A 8 -5.49 -3.14 -2.24
N ALA A 9 -5.14 -2.30 -1.27
CA ALA A 9 -4.10 -1.30 -1.43
C ALA A 9 -2.81 -1.84 -0.80
N VAL A 10 -1.75 -1.86 -1.58
CA VAL A 10 -0.42 -2.25 -1.10
C VAL A 10 0.44 -0.99 -1.04
N ILE A 11 0.79 -0.59 0.17
CA ILE A 11 1.67 0.57 0.40
C ILE A 11 3.09 0.02 0.48
N THR A 12 3.98 0.54 -0.35
CA THR A 12 5.36 0.06 -0.42
C THR A 12 6.29 1.08 0.21
N ALA A 13 7.03 0.67 1.24
CA ALA A 13 7.94 1.56 1.96
C ALA A 13 9.17 0.79 2.43
N ARG A 14 10.25 0.85 1.65
CA ARG A 14 11.51 0.25 2.08
C ARG A 14 12.33 1.26 2.91
N SER A 15 13.13 0.74 3.86
CA SER A 15 13.92 1.58 4.77
C SER A 15 15.17 2.16 4.12
N GLY A 16 15.76 1.46 3.18
CA GLY A 16 17.05 1.82 2.59
C GLY A 16 16.95 2.73 1.37
N SER A 17 16.11 3.77 1.41
CA SER A 17 15.98 4.66 0.27
C SER A 17 17.24 5.51 0.07
N LYS A 18 17.60 5.76 -1.21
CA LYS A 18 18.70 6.64 -1.56
C LYS A 18 18.35 8.08 -1.24
N GLY A 19 19.35 8.86 -0.86
CA GLY A 19 19.17 10.26 -0.51
C GLY A 19 18.83 10.40 0.95
N LEU A 20 17.61 10.85 1.26
CA LEU A 20 17.22 11.14 2.62
C LEU A 20 16.86 9.87 3.38
N LYS A 21 17.64 9.57 4.42
CA LYS A 21 17.42 8.39 5.26
C LYS A 21 16.06 8.45 5.96
N ASN A 22 15.35 7.32 5.95
CA ASN A 22 14.05 7.19 6.61
C ASN A 22 13.01 8.23 6.13
N LYS A 23 13.06 8.61 4.85
CA LYS A 23 12.15 9.63 4.33
C LYS A 23 10.67 9.26 4.50
N ASN A 24 10.34 7.97 4.49
CA ASN A 24 8.94 7.52 4.58
C ASN A 24 8.33 7.75 5.97
N ILE A 25 9.15 7.99 6.98
CA ILE A 25 8.68 8.28 8.34
C ILE A 25 9.05 9.67 8.82
N LEU A 26 9.56 10.52 7.94
CA LEU A 26 9.77 11.93 8.27
C LEU A 26 8.43 12.55 8.61
N LYS A 27 8.43 13.40 9.63
CA LYS A 27 7.20 14.03 10.10
C LYS A 27 6.84 15.26 9.29
N LEU A 28 5.59 15.34 8.88
CA LEU A 28 4.99 16.52 8.29
C LEU A 28 3.79 16.88 9.16
N LYS A 29 3.81 18.08 9.74
CA LYS A 29 2.76 18.53 10.67
C LYS A 29 2.52 17.53 11.80
N GLY A 30 3.60 16.97 12.33
CA GLY A 30 3.57 16.07 13.49
C GLY A 30 3.28 14.60 13.19
N LEU A 31 3.01 14.24 11.94
CA LEU A 31 2.73 12.85 11.56
C LEU A 31 3.76 12.34 10.56
N PRO A 32 4.15 11.05 10.65
CA PRO A 32 5.02 10.46 9.64
C PRO A 32 4.36 10.50 8.25
N LEU A 33 5.15 10.68 7.20
CA LEU A 33 4.61 10.67 5.83
C LEU A 33 3.80 9.40 5.56
N LEU A 34 4.29 8.26 6.04
CA LEU A 34 3.61 6.97 5.89
C LEU A 34 2.17 7.02 6.42
N ALA A 35 1.95 7.74 7.52
CA ALA A 35 0.62 7.84 8.14
C ALA A 35 -0.40 8.50 7.23
N TYR A 36 0.02 9.50 6.44
CA TYR A 36 -0.91 10.18 5.53
C TYR A 36 -1.44 9.24 4.46
N THR A 37 -0.58 8.40 3.89
CA THR A 37 -0.98 7.43 2.86
C THR A 37 -1.88 6.36 3.45
N ILE A 38 -1.53 5.83 4.62
CA ILE A 38 -2.35 4.81 5.29
C ILE A 38 -3.74 5.37 5.61
N THR A 39 -3.79 6.57 6.17
CA THR A 39 -5.06 7.20 6.54
C THR A 39 -5.95 7.42 5.32
N ALA A 40 -5.38 7.92 4.22
CA ALA A 40 -6.15 8.13 2.99
C ALA A 40 -6.73 6.81 2.48
N ALA A 41 -5.92 5.74 2.46
CA ALA A 41 -6.37 4.44 1.99
C ALA A 41 -7.45 3.86 2.91
N LYS A 42 -7.29 4.01 4.21
CA LYS A 42 -8.28 3.51 5.19
C LYS A 42 -9.61 4.24 5.10
N LYS A 43 -9.60 5.51 4.73
CA LYS A 43 -10.82 6.30 4.56
C LYS A 43 -11.49 6.13 3.20
N SER A 44 -10.85 5.44 2.27
CA SER A 44 -11.42 5.19 0.96
C SER A 44 -12.68 4.33 1.08
N ASN A 45 -13.70 4.66 0.28
CA ASN A 45 -14.93 3.88 0.20
C ASN A 45 -14.79 2.68 -0.74
N LYS A 46 -13.71 2.59 -1.49
CA LYS A 46 -13.51 1.54 -2.50
C LYS A 46 -12.48 0.49 -2.08
N ILE A 47 -11.53 0.87 -1.23
CA ILE A 47 -10.45 -0.04 -0.81
C ILE A 47 -10.94 -0.89 0.36
N ASN A 48 -10.88 -2.21 0.19
CA ASN A 48 -11.33 -3.16 1.21
C ASN A 48 -10.24 -3.50 2.22
N ARG A 49 -8.97 -3.55 1.78
CA ARG A 49 -7.85 -3.92 2.64
C ARG A 49 -6.67 -3.00 2.38
N VAL A 50 -5.97 -2.60 3.43
CA VAL A 50 -4.78 -1.74 3.34
C VAL A 50 -3.62 -2.48 3.99
N VAL A 51 -2.60 -2.78 3.20
CA VAL A 51 -1.45 -3.58 3.59
C VAL A 51 -0.18 -2.77 3.38
N LEU A 52 0.73 -2.84 4.34
CA LEU A 52 2.05 -2.22 4.21
C LEU A 52 3.08 -3.30 3.94
N SER A 53 3.85 -3.15 2.85
CA SER A 53 4.98 -4.00 2.53
C SER A 53 6.25 -3.22 2.86
N THR A 54 6.99 -3.66 3.87
CA THR A 54 8.22 -3.02 4.30
C THR A 54 9.22 -4.06 4.83
N ASP A 55 10.50 -3.75 4.69
CA ASP A 55 11.59 -4.55 5.26
C ASP A 55 11.96 -4.10 6.68
N SER A 56 11.38 -3.01 7.17
CA SER A 56 11.71 -2.39 8.44
C SER A 56 10.69 -2.72 9.52
N LYS A 57 11.16 -3.27 10.63
CA LYS A 57 10.29 -3.50 11.80
C LYS A 57 9.77 -2.20 12.38
N LEU A 58 10.56 -1.13 12.32
CA LEU A 58 10.13 0.19 12.78
C LEU A 58 8.99 0.72 11.92
N TYR A 59 9.12 0.64 10.60
CA TYR A 59 8.06 1.07 9.68
C TYR A 59 6.80 0.24 9.88
N ALA A 60 6.98 -1.08 10.09
CA ALA A 60 5.86 -1.98 10.33
C ALA A 60 5.09 -1.58 11.58
N LYS A 61 5.79 -1.25 12.66
CA LYS A 61 5.18 -0.81 13.91
C LYS A 61 4.39 0.48 13.72
N ILE A 62 4.98 1.44 13.01
CA ILE A 62 4.31 2.71 12.70
C ILE A 62 3.07 2.47 11.84
N GLY A 63 3.22 1.65 10.79
CA GLY A 63 2.10 1.34 9.90
C GLY A 63 0.94 0.68 10.62
N SER A 64 1.25 -0.28 11.50
CA SER A 64 0.23 -0.94 12.30
C SER A 64 -0.51 0.03 13.21
N LYS A 65 0.20 0.97 13.80
CA LYS A 65 -0.39 2.00 14.67
C LYS A 65 -1.45 2.82 13.93
N PHE A 66 -1.23 3.09 12.64
CA PHE A 66 -2.17 3.87 11.84
C PHE A 66 -3.18 3.02 11.08
N GLY A 67 -3.19 1.71 11.30
CA GLY A 67 -4.25 0.83 10.81
C GLY A 67 -3.93 -0.02 9.59
N ALA A 68 -2.68 -0.02 9.12
CA ALA A 68 -2.28 -0.91 8.03
C ALA A 68 -2.06 -2.33 8.54
N GLU A 69 -2.35 -3.32 7.70
CA GLU A 69 -2.02 -4.72 7.99
C GLU A 69 -0.56 -4.97 7.67
N ILE A 70 0.11 -5.74 8.52
CA ILE A 70 1.53 -6.11 8.32
C ILE A 70 1.61 -7.65 8.30
N PRO A 71 1.23 -8.29 7.20
CA PRO A 71 1.18 -9.77 7.17
C PRO A 71 2.57 -10.43 7.16
N PHE A 72 3.61 -9.67 6.83
CA PHE A 72 4.99 -10.18 6.75
C PHE A 72 5.97 -9.01 6.85
N ILE A 73 7.24 -9.34 7.05
CA ILE A 73 8.33 -8.39 6.83
C ILE A 73 8.92 -8.72 5.46
N ARG A 74 9.02 -7.73 4.57
CA ARG A 74 9.45 -7.94 3.18
C ARG A 74 10.86 -8.53 3.16
N PRO A 75 11.09 -9.62 2.40
CA PRO A 75 12.44 -10.19 2.28
C PRO A 75 13.43 -9.17 1.73
N LYS A 76 14.67 -9.24 2.20
CA LYS A 76 15.72 -8.30 1.79
C LYS A 76 15.92 -8.27 0.27
N LYS A 77 15.79 -9.40 -0.40
CA LYS A 77 15.94 -9.48 -1.86
C LYS A 77 14.90 -8.65 -2.61
N LEU A 78 13.77 -8.33 -1.97
CA LEU A 78 12.71 -7.48 -2.54
C LEU A 78 12.72 -6.07 -1.97
N ALA A 79 13.76 -5.71 -1.20
CA ALA A 79 13.86 -4.42 -0.53
C ALA A 79 15.12 -3.64 -0.95
N THR A 80 15.66 -3.93 -2.13
CA THR A 80 16.84 -3.25 -2.66
C THR A 80 16.42 -2.09 -3.56
N SER A 81 17.38 -1.22 -3.90
CA SER A 81 17.14 -0.14 -4.84
C SER A 81 16.81 -0.63 -6.25
N LYS A 82 17.12 -1.91 -6.54
CA LYS A 82 16.84 -2.54 -7.83
C LYS A 82 15.56 -3.39 -7.84
N SER A 83 14.86 -3.47 -6.71
CA SER A 83 13.61 -4.22 -6.63
C SER A 83 12.52 -3.52 -7.44
N HIS A 84 11.79 -4.29 -8.25
CA HIS A 84 10.72 -3.76 -9.08
C HIS A 84 9.41 -3.73 -8.30
N HIS A 85 8.67 -2.62 -8.43
CA HIS A 85 7.38 -2.47 -7.75
C HIS A 85 6.39 -3.60 -8.05
N PRO A 86 6.24 -4.06 -9.31
CA PRO A 86 5.34 -5.17 -9.59
C PRO A 86 5.67 -6.44 -8.79
N ASP A 87 6.95 -6.75 -8.61
CA ASP A 87 7.36 -7.93 -7.85
C ASP A 87 7.02 -7.78 -6.35
N VAL A 88 7.20 -6.58 -5.81
CA VAL A 88 6.88 -6.27 -4.42
C VAL A 88 5.38 -6.39 -4.18
N VAL A 89 4.58 -5.84 -5.09
CA VAL A 89 3.13 -5.90 -5.00
C VAL A 89 2.63 -7.33 -5.15
N SER A 90 3.15 -8.07 -6.13
CA SER A 90 2.78 -9.49 -6.34
C SER A 90 3.10 -10.33 -5.11
N HIS A 91 4.26 -10.10 -4.49
CA HIS A 91 4.63 -10.82 -3.27
C HIS A 91 3.58 -10.62 -2.18
N ALA A 92 3.17 -9.36 -1.95
CA ALA A 92 2.19 -9.04 -0.91
C ALA A 92 0.82 -9.68 -1.20
N VAL A 93 0.34 -9.52 -2.42
CA VAL A 93 -0.97 -10.04 -2.82
C VAL A 93 -0.99 -11.56 -2.74
N ASN A 94 0.03 -12.22 -3.31
CA ASN A 94 0.10 -13.68 -3.30
C ASN A 94 0.19 -14.24 -1.89
N PHE A 95 0.93 -13.57 -1.00
CA PHE A 95 1.04 -14.00 0.39
C PHE A 95 -0.33 -14.07 1.06
N ILE A 96 -1.12 -13.01 0.91
CA ILE A 96 -2.45 -12.94 1.54
C ILE A 96 -3.42 -13.89 0.87
N GLU A 97 -3.45 -13.92 -0.46
CA GLU A 97 -4.36 -14.81 -1.20
C GLU A 97 -4.12 -16.27 -0.87
N ASN A 98 -2.85 -16.68 -0.79
CA ASN A 98 -2.51 -18.06 -0.47
C ASN A 98 -2.83 -18.40 0.99
N LYS A 99 -2.55 -17.48 1.91
CA LYS A 99 -2.79 -17.71 3.34
C LYS A 99 -4.27 -17.78 3.66
N GLU A 100 -5.06 -16.88 3.09
CA GLU A 100 -6.48 -16.75 3.42
C GLU A 100 -7.41 -17.45 2.41
N LYS A 101 -6.85 -18.02 1.35
CA LYS A 101 -7.64 -18.71 0.30
C LYS A 101 -8.67 -17.78 -0.34
N ILE A 102 -8.26 -16.57 -0.68
CA ILE A 102 -9.11 -15.56 -1.31
C ILE A 102 -8.43 -15.03 -2.57
N LYS A 103 -9.17 -14.24 -3.35
CA LYS A 103 -8.66 -13.54 -4.52
C LYS A 103 -9.12 -12.11 -4.51
N PHE A 104 -8.20 -11.19 -4.81
CA PHE A 104 -8.55 -9.79 -5.00
C PHE A 104 -8.83 -9.53 -6.48
N SER A 105 -9.84 -8.71 -6.73
CA SER A 105 -10.18 -8.34 -8.12
C SER A 105 -9.23 -7.27 -8.65
N HIS A 106 -8.77 -6.37 -7.78
CA HIS A 106 -7.91 -5.25 -8.17
C HIS A 106 -6.92 -4.94 -7.08
N VAL A 107 -5.78 -4.40 -7.49
CA VAL A 107 -4.70 -3.98 -6.59
C VAL A 107 -4.36 -2.53 -6.87
N VAL A 108 -4.26 -1.73 -5.82
CA VAL A 108 -3.81 -0.35 -5.91
C VAL A 108 -2.45 -0.26 -5.22
N MET A 109 -1.42 0.18 -5.93
CA MET A 109 -0.10 0.40 -5.34
C MET A 109 0.00 1.86 -4.91
N LEU A 110 0.43 2.08 -3.68
CA LEU A 110 0.60 3.42 -3.13
C LEU A 110 1.99 3.59 -2.56
N GLN A 111 2.58 4.77 -2.80
CA GLN A 111 3.87 5.14 -2.23
C GLN A 111 3.67 6.29 -1.25
N PRO A 112 4.42 6.32 -0.13
CA PRO A 112 4.28 7.39 0.87
C PRO A 112 4.72 8.78 0.40
N THR A 113 5.25 8.89 -0.81
CA THR A 113 5.78 10.14 -1.35
C THR A 113 4.71 11.19 -1.71
N SER A 114 3.43 10.85 -1.58
CA SER A 114 2.32 11.77 -1.90
C SER A 114 1.46 12.01 -0.66
N PRO A 115 1.96 12.75 0.35
CA PRO A 115 1.27 12.89 1.64
C PRO A 115 -0.04 13.68 1.57
N PHE A 116 -0.27 14.45 0.51
CA PHE A 116 -1.49 15.24 0.37
C PHE A 116 -2.60 14.52 -0.39
N ARG A 117 -2.36 13.28 -0.80
CA ARG A 117 -3.40 12.45 -1.44
C ARG A 117 -4.46 12.12 -0.40
N LYS A 118 -5.72 12.32 -0.77
CA LYS A 118 -6.86 12.07 0.11
C LYS A 118 -7.70 10.90 -0.38
N ALA A 119 -8.56 10.38 0.50
CA ALA A 119 -9.42 9.23 0.19
C ALA A 119 -10.26 9.45 -1.06
N HIS A 120 -10.84 10.64 -1.24
CA HIS A 120 -11.68 10.90 -2.41
C HIS A 120 -10.88 10.87 -3.72
N HIS A 121 -9.60 11.24 -3.70
CA HIS A 121 -8.75 11.13 -4.88
C HIS A 121 -8.56 9.66 -5.28
N LEU A 122 -8.38 8.79 -4.29
CA LEU A 122 -8.25 7.35 -4.52
C LEU A 122 -9.55 6.78 -5.08
N ASP A 123 -10.68 7.16 -4.49
CA ASP A 123 -11.97 6.67 -4.93
C ASP A 123 -12.29 7.10 -6.37
N MET A 124 -11.95 8.34 -6.73
CA MET A 124 -12.13 8.83 -8.10
C MET A 124 -11.28 8.06 -9.09
N ALA A 125 -10.01 7.82 -8.75
CA ALA A 125 -9.10 7.06 -9.61
C ALA A 125 -9.58 5.63 -9.81
N ILE A 126 -10.03 4.97 -8.74
CA ILE A 126 -10.54 3.61 -8.80
C ILE A 126 -11.82 3.55 -9.63
N ASN A 127 -12.75 4.48 -9.42
CA ASN A 127 -13.99 4.53 -10.18
C ASN A 127 -13.71 4.70 -11.67
N LYS A 128 -12.78 5.59 -12.01
CA LYS A 128 -12.40 5.82 -13.40
C LYS A 128 -11.81 4.55 -14.02
N PHE A 129 -10.90 3.89 -13.30
CA PHE A 129 -10.29 2.66 -13.77
C PHE A 129 -11.34 1.57 -14.03
N LEU A 130 -12.25 1.36 -13.07
CA LEU A 130 -13.29 0.35 -13.19
C LEU A 130 -14.24 0.65 -14.35
N LYS A 131 -14.58 1.92 -14.54
CA LYS A 131 -15.49 2.36 -15.60
C LYS A 131 -14.86 2.21 -16.98
N GLU A 132 -13.58 2.54 -17.12
CA GLU A 132 -12.88 2.50 -18.40
C GLU A 132 -12.31 1.12 -18.72
N LYS A 133 -12.35 0.17 -17.77
CA LYS A 133 -11.81 -1.18 -17.91
C LYS A 133 -10.33 -1.19 -18.30
N ASN A 134 -9.57 -0.22 -17.78
CA ASN A 134 -8.13 -0.15 -18.01
C ASN A 134 -7.41 -1.29 -17.31
N ASN A 135 -6.21 -1.64 -17.80
CA ASN A 135 -5.40 -2.71 -17.23
C ASN A 135 -4.52 -2.26 -16.07
N SER A 136 -4.30 -0.95 -15.90
CA SER A 136 -3.49 -0.41 -14.82
C SER A 136 -3.90 1.01 -14.48
N LEU A 137 -3.61 1.38 -13.26
CA LEU A 137 -3.78 2.76 -12.79
C LEU A 137 -2.43 3.47 -12.78
#